data_7dddc9f84fbdcaec3674b2d3137598f5
#
_entry.id   7dddc9f84fbdcaec3674b2d3137598f5
#
_cell.length_a   1.000
_cell.length_b   1.000
_cell.length_c   1.000
_cell.angle_alpha   90.00
_cell.angle_beta   90.00
_cell.angle_gamma   90.00
#
_symmetry.space_group_name_H-M   'P 1'
#
loop_
_entity.id
_entity.type
_entity.pdbx_description
1 polymer ?
#
loop_
_entity_poly.entity_id
_entity_poly.type
_entity_poly.pdbx_seq_one_letter_code
_entity_poly.pdbx_strand_id
1 'polypeptide(L)'
;YWSRIKISESSTSSFKQEYPFTAEESFIQSGSSVFSKETLDKYLPMSPESIREYNEPFSSFDESQEGSLQVWNAPKKDDKYIIGADVALGVKGDYSVATVLNQDRKVCAIYRSNRIDPVSYGKMIFYLGRWYNNALVCPESNSIGLATVQQLFGMNYPNIYQQKKTANTAGDNVNHLGFKTTMSTRPPIISNLRRMIEDEDITIPSSILLEELRNFIITESGKAEASTGHYDDMVMSLAIACEAYRTHGHALTNKSFSWGEMNTLYKQPDTKWL
;
A
#
# COMPACT_ATOMS: atom_id res chain seq x y z
N TYR A 1 39.90 23.09 -2.92
CA TYR A 1 40.37 23.53 -1.61
C TYR A 1 39.22 24.16 -0.80
N TRP A 2 38.49 25.12 -1.36
CA TRP A 2 37.37 25.82 -0.74
C TRP A 2 36.23 24.86 -0.35
N SER A 3 35.86 23.96 -1.25
CA SER A 3 34.79 22.95 -1.02
C SER A 3 35.11 22.03 0.19
N ARG A 4 36.39 21.66 0.38
CA ARG A 4 36.79 20.82 1.52
C ARG A 4 36.65 21.56 2.86
N ILE A 5 36.91 22.86 2.90
CA ILE A 5 36.73 23.68 4.09
C ILE A 5 35.27 23.78 4.46
N LYS A 6 34.41 24.06 3.49
CA LYS A 6 32.97 24.19 3.71
C LYS A 6 32.29 22.86 4.12
N ILE A 7 32.74 21.72 3.57
CA ILE A 7 32.28 20.40 4.00
C ILE A 7 32.67 20.10 5.44
N SER A 8 33.80 20.61 5.92
CA SER A 8 34.20 20.44 7.33
C SER A 8 33.40 21.30 8.30
N GLU A 9 32.77 22.37 7.83
CA GLU A 9 31.95 23.30 8.63
C GLU A 9 30.43 22.88 8.62
N SER A 10 30.02 22.10 7.65
CA SER A 10 28.64 21.63 7.50
C SER A 10 28.62 20.14 7.15
N SER A 11 27.46 19.47 7.30
CA SER A 11 27.32 18.10 6.80
C SER A 11 27.48 18.05 5.27
N THR A 12 27.94 16.93 4.72
CA THR A 12 28.13 16.76 3.27
C THR A 12 26.81 16.99 2.51
N SER A 13 25.66 16.60 3.11
CA SER A 13 24.34 16.82 2.54
C SER A 13 23.94 18.29 2.53
N SER A 14 24.13 19.03 3.62
CA SER A 14 23.87 20.46 3.70
C SER A 14 24.76 21.26 2.74
N PHE A 15 26.03 20.86 2.60
CA PHE A 15 26.94 21.48 1.65
C PHE A 15 26.48 21.31 0.19
N LYS A 16 26.03 20.12 -0.21
CA LYS A 16 25.52 19.84 -1.55
C LYS A 16 24.20 20.58 -1.85
N GLN A 17 23.38 20.79 -0.85
CA GLN A 17 22.15 21.57 -0.96
C GLN A 17 22.42 23.06 -1.22
N GLU A 18 23.42 23.64 -0.54
CA GLU A 18 23.77 25.05 -0.70
C GLU A 18 24.68 25.31 -1.93
N TYR A 19 25.51 24.34 -2.29
CA TYR A 19 26.53 24.46 -3.35
C TYR A 19 26.55 23.23 -4.25
N PRO A 20 25.51 23.03 -5.07
CA PRO A 20 25.42 21.86 -5.94
C PRO A 20 26.48 21.92 -7.05
N PHE A 21 27.16 20.80 -7.29
CA PHE A 21 28.13 20.67 -8.38
C PHE A 21 27.49 20.21 -9.70
N THR A 22 26.29 19.62 -9.63
CA THR A 22 25.51 19.17 -10.80
C THR A 22 24.09 19.67 -10.72
N ALA A 23 23.38 19.68 -11.86
CA ALA A 23 21.96 20.02 -11.91
C ALA A 23 21.13 19.08 -11.01
N GLU A 24 21.52 17.79 -10.90
CA GLU A 24 20.88 16.81 -10.02
C GLU A 24 21.07 17.14 -8.55
N GLU A 25 22.25 17.62 -8.17
CA GLU A 25 22.54 18.04 -6.79
C GLU A 25 21.79 19.32 -6.38
N SER A 26 21.41 20.19 -7.35
CA SER A 26 20.61 21.39 -7.06
C SER A 26 19.16 21.08 -6.69
N PHE A 27 18.70 19.87 -6.97
CA PHE A 27 17.38 19.35 -6.57
C PHE A 27 17.43 18.49 -5.29
N ILE A 28 18.52 18.56 -4.48
CA ILE A 28 18.54 17.92 -3.17
C ILE A 28 17.45 18.58 -2.32
N GLN A 29 16.38 17.81 -2.11
CA GLN A 29 15.19 18.27 -1.41
C GLN A 29 15.50 18.42 0.10
N SER A 30 14.84 19.37 0.75
CA SER A 30 14.86 19.51 2.20
C SER A 30 14.17 18.29 2.82
N GLY A 31 14.96 17.38 3.40
CA GLY A 31 14.50 16.16 4.05
C GLY A 31 15.48 14.99 3.86
N SER A 32 15.51 14.08 4.82
CA SER A 32 16.28 12.85 4.70
C SER A 32 15.40 11.75 4.05
N SER A 33 15.94 11.01 3.08
CA SER A 33 15.23 9.89 2.48
C SER A 33 14.88 8.83 3.53
N VAL A 34 13.65 8.34 3.50
CA VAL A 34 13.20 7.22 4.37
C VAL A 34 13.87 5.92 3.95
N PHE A 35 14.03 5.70 2.64
CA PHE A 35 14.60 4.48 2.06
C PHE A 35 15.99 4.77 1.50
N SER A 36 16.98 3.92 1.82
CA SER A 36 18.34 4.09 1.31
C SER A 36 18.39 4.01 -0.22
N LYS A 37 19.01 4.99 -0.86
CA LYS A 37 19.23 4.99 -2.31
C LYS A 37 20.01 3.75 -2.73
N GLU A 38 21.05 3.39 -1.99
CA GLU A 38 21.90 2.22 -2.28
C GLU A 38 21.08 0.93 -2.27
N THR A 39 20.11 0.80 -1.34
CA THR A 39 19.23 -0.36 -1.28
C THR A 39 18.22 -0.34 -2.43
N LEU A 40 17.62 0.82 -2.73
CA LEU A 40 16.65 0.92 -3.83
C LEU A 40 17.29 0.69 -5.21
N ASP A 41 18.57 1.01 -5.39
CA ASP A 41 19.29 0.78 -6.66
C ASP A 41 19.56 -0.71 -6.95
N LYS A 42 19.39 -1.59 -5.96
CA LYS A 42 19.44 -3.05 -6.14
C LYS A 42 18.16 -3.61 -6.77
N TYR A 43 17.04 -2.90 -6.63
CA TYR A 43 15.76 -3.30 -7.22
C TYR A 43 15.73 -2.96 -8.70
N LEU A 44 15.65 -3.98 -9.53
CA LEU A 44 15.58 -3.82 -10.99
C LEU A 44 14.11 -3.80 -11.42
N PRO A 45 13.64 -2.69 -12.03
CA PRO A 45 12.28 -2.63 -12.54
C PRO A 45 12.09 -3.62 -13.70
N MET A 46 10.90 -4.21 -13.76
CA MET A 46 10.50 -5.15 -14.82
C MET A 46 9.26 -4.64 -15.53
N SER A 47 9.15 -4.91 -16.81
CA SER A 47 7.91 -4.68 -17.54
C SER A 47 6.80 -5.60 -17.03
N PRO A 48 5.56 -5.12 -16.90
CA PRO A 48 4.44 -5.98 -16.54
C PRO A 48 4.18 -7.03 -17.64
N GLU A 49 3.74 -8.22 -17.25
CA GLU A 49 3.31 -9.28 -18.18
C GLU A 49 2.04 -8.87 -18.93
N SER A 50 1.14 -8.12 -18.27
CA SER A 50 -0.04 -7.54 -18.89
C SER A 50 -0.43 -6.22 -18.20
N ILE A 51 -1.05 -5.35 -19.01
CA ILE A 51 -1.72 -4.13 -18.52
C ILE A 51 -3.21 -4.31 -18.79
N ARG A 52 -4.05 -3.96 -17.80
CA ARG A 52 -5.49 -4.20 -17.85
C ARG A 52 -6.26 -2.99 -17.36
N GLU A 53 -7.48 -2.83 -17.85
CA GLU A 53 -8.44 -1.85 -17.35
C GLU A 53 -9.63 -2.55 -16.70
N TYR A 54 -10.09 -2.00 -15.57
CA TYR A 54 -11.29 -2.50 -14.91
C TYR A 54 -12.55 -2.04 -15.64
N ASN A 55 -13.33 -3.00 -16.10
CA ASN A 55 -14.59 -2.76 -16.81
C ASN A 55 -15.76 -3.01 -15.85
N GLU A 56 -16.27 -1.95 -15.23
CA GLU A 56 -17.31 -2.03 -14.21
C GLU A 56 -18.61 -2.74 -14.68
N PRO A 57 -19.17 -2.42 -15.87
CA PRO A 57 -20.38 -3.09 -16.35
C PRO A 57 -20.27 -4.61 -16.48
N PHE A 58 -19.08 -5.11 -16.80
CA PHE A 58 -18.82 -6.55 -16.98
C PHE A 58 -18.07 -7.17 -15.80
N SER A 59 -17.66 -6.35 -14.81
CA SER A 59 -16.92 -6.81 -13.64
C SER A 59 -15.66 -7.61 -13.99
N SER A 60 -14.97 -7.21 -15.05
CA SER A 60 -13.80 -7.86 -15.64
C SER A 60 -12.60 -6.94 -15.69
N PHE A 61 -11.43 -7.54 -15.89
CA PHE A 61 -10.17 -6.82 -16.18
C PHE A 61 -9.75 -7.14 -17.61
N ASP A 62 -10.05 -6.23 -18.52
CA ASP A 62 -9.78 -6.40 -19.93
C ASP A 62 -8.35 -5.93 -20.27
N GLU A 63 -7.69 -6.59 -21.22
CA GLU A 63 -6.37 -6.16 -21.67
C GLU A 63 -6.44 -4.77 -22.31
N SER A 64 -5.49 -3.91 -21.95
CA SER A 64 -5.44 -2.52 -22.38
C SER A 64 -3.98 -2.06 -22.43
N GLN A 65 -3.63 -1.19 -23.38
CA GLN A 65 -2.28 -0.60 -23.44
C GLN A 65 -2.09 0.53 -22.42
N GLU A 66 -3.19 1.17 -22.00
CA GLU A 66 -3.19 2.32 -21.08
C GLU A 66 -4.03 2.03 -19.82
N GLY A 67 -4.16 0.75 -19.45
CA GLY A 67 -4.99 0.34 -18.32
C GLY A 67 -4.38 0.71 -16.97
N SER A 68 -5.25 0.87 -15.99
CA SER A 68 -4.90 1.26 -14.62
C SER A 68 -4.31 0.11 -13.79
N LEU A 69 -4.40 -1.14 -14.24
CA LEU A 69 -3.88 -2.33 -13.56
C LEU A 69 -2.66 -2.90 -14.29
N GLN A 70 -1.50 -2.83 -13.66
CA GLN A 70 -0.28 -3.50 -14.12
C GLN A 70 -0.12 -4.83 -13.41
N VAL A 71 0.13 -5.90 -14.15
CA VAL A 71 0.27 -7.27 -13.64
C VAL A 71 1.63 -7.82 -14.04
N TRP A 72 2.45 -8.18 -13.07
CA TRP A 72 3.75 -8.85 -13.24
C TRP A 72 3.66 -10.36 -13.01
N ASN A 73 2.71 -10.79 -12.18
CA ASN A 73 2.45 -12.20 -11.94
C ASN A 73 0.94 -12.42 -11.83
N ALA A 74 0.36 -13.11 -12.80
CA ALA A 74 -1.01 -13.56 -12.72
C ALA A 74 -1.22 -14.52 -11.54
N PRO A 75 -2.45 -14.62 -10.98
CA PRO A 75 -2.70 -15.49 -9.85
C PRO A 75 -2.45 -16.97 -10.21
N LYS A 76 -1.72 -17.68 -9.33
CA LYS A 76 -1.48 -19.11 -9.44
C LYS A 76 -2.46 -19.85 -8.53
N LYS A 77 -2.90 -21.02 -8.98
CA LYS A 77 -3.75 -21.89 -8.18
C LYS A 77 -3.05 -22.19 -6.84
N ASP A 78 -3.81 -22.16 -5.76
CA ASP A 78 -3.39 -22.43 -4.38
C ASP A 78 -2.44 -21.40 -3.75
N ASP A 79 -1.91 -20.43 -4.52
CA ASP A 79 -1.17 -19.31 -3.96
C ASP A 79 -2.11 -18.36 -3.17
N LYS A 80 -1.56 -17.75 -2.12
CA LYS A 80 -2.27 -16.81 -1.26
C LYS A 80 -1.75 -15.41 -1.47
N TYR A 81 -2.70 -14.47 -1.42
CA TYR A 81 -2.44 -13.07 -1.75
C TYR A 81 -2.99 -12.14 -0.69
N ILE A 82 -2.37 -10.98 -0.59
CA ILE A 82 -2.82 -9.84 0.21
C ILE A 82 -2.93 -8.64 -0.72
N ILE A 83 -3.95 -7.82 -0.51
CA ILE A 83 -4.12 -6.54 -1.20
C ILE A 83 -4.13 -5.44 -0.15
N GLY A 84 -3.10 -4.60 -0.14
CA GLY A 84 -3.14 -3.32 0.57
C GLY A 84 -3.75 -2.27 -0.34
N ALA A 85 -4.61 -1.42 0.18
CA ALA A 85 -5.29 -0.43 -0.63
C ALA A 85 -5.30 0.94 0.05
N ASP A 86 -4.73 1.92 -0.61
CA ASP A 86 -4.83 3.34 -0.29
C ASP A 86 -5.98 3.96 -1.08
N VAL A 87 -6.74 4.87 -0.47
CA VAL A 87 -8.03 5.34 -1.00
C VAL A 87 -8.04 6.85 -1.16
N ALA A 88 -8.22 7.32 -2.39
CA ALA A 88 -8.41 8.71 -2.75
C ALA A 88 -9.84 9.02 -3.24
N LEU A 89 -10.17 10.32 -3.34
CA LEU A 89 -11.50 10.77 -3.78
C LEU A 89 -11.79 10.57 -5.27
N GLY A 90 -10.76 10.38 -6.11
CA GLY A 90 -10.92 10.24 -7.56
C GLY A 90 -11.22 11.54 -8.32
N VAL A 91 -10.92 12.70 -7.73
CA VAL A 91 -11.23 14.04 -8.30
C VAL A 91 -9.99 14.82 -8.74
N LYS A 92 -9.04 14.16 -9.40
CA LYS A 92 -7.74 14.69 -9.83
C LYS A 92 -6.87 15.15 -8.65
N GLY A 93 -5.84 14.45 -8.37
CA GLY A 93 -4.93 14.64 -7.24
C GLY A 93 -4.34 13.30 -6.88
N ASP A 94 -4.51 12.91 -5.64
CA ASP A 94 -4.03 11.65 -5.10
C ASP A 94 -4.66 10.45 -5.80
N TYR A 95 -3.94 9.34 -5.82
CA TYR A 95 -4.36 8.12 -6.49
C TYR A 95 -4.96 7.12 -5.51
N SER A 96 -6.05 6.46 -5.92
CA SER A 96 -6.43 5.19 -5.30
C SER A 96 -5.52 4.10 -5.83
N VAL A 97 -4.82 3.40 -4.93
CA VAL A 97 -3.82 2.38 -5.27
C VAL A 97 -4.09 1.08 -4.53
N ALA A 98 -4.14 -0.04 -5.26
CA ALA A 98 -4.21 -1.38 -4.70
C ALA A 98 -2.97 -2.18 -5.09
N THR A 99 -2.15 -2.57 -4.11
CA THR A 99 -0.95 -3.38 -4.31
C THR A 99 -1.20 -4.82 -3.88
N VAL A 100 -0.99 -5.75 -4.80
CA VAL A 100 -1.15 -7.19 -4.57
C VAL A 100 0.21 -7.81 -4.23
N LEU A 101 0.32 -8.41 -3.04
CA LEU A 101 1.46 -9.22 -2.62
C LEU A 101 1.08 -10.71 -2.60
N ASN A 102 1.98 -11.58 -3.02
CA ASN A 102 1.84 -13.01 -2.78
C ASN A 102 2.46 -13.43 -1.44
N GLN A 103 2.34 -14.72 -1.12
CA GLN A 103 2.88 -15.34 0.10
C GLN A 103 4.41 -15.23 0.22
N ASP A 104 5.13 -15.04 -0.89
CA ASP A 104 6.59 -14.88 -0.94
C ASP A 104 7.00 -13.39 -0.89
N ARG A 105 6.07 -12.48 -0.59
CA ARG A 105 6.29 -11.03 -0.54
C ARG A 105 6.74 -10.43 -1.89
N LYS A 106 6.23 -10.99 -3.00
CA LYS A 106 6.42 -10.40 -4.33
C LYS A 106 5.23 -9.54 -4.68
N VAL A 107 5.48 -8.32 -5.15
CA VAL A 107 4.45 -7.47 -5.75
C VAL A 107 4.03 -8.12 -7.08
N CYS A 108 2.80 -8.62 -7.14
CA CYS A 108 2.24 -9.33 -8.29
C CYS A 108 1.48 -8.41 -9.23
N ALA A 109 0.76 -7.44 -8.69
CA ALA A 109 0.01 -6.46 -9.47
C ALA A 109 -0.15 -5.15 -8.69
N ILE A 110 -0.34 -4.06 -9.41
CA ILE A 110 -0.67 -2.74 -8.86
C ILE A 110 -1.76 -2.11 -9.73
N TYR A 111 -2.88 -1.78 -9.11
CA TYR A 111 -3.89 -0.89 -9.67
C TYR A 111 -3.62 0.53 -9.19
N ARG A 112 -3.69 1.53 -10.10
CA ARG A 112 -3.45 2.94 -9.78
C ARG A 112 -4.34 3.84 -10.63
N SER A 113 -5.24 4.61 -10.00
CA SER A 113 -6.13 5.52 -10.70
C SER A 113 -6.48 6.74 -9.83
N ASN A 114 -6.48 7.93 -10.44
CA ASN A 114 -6.96 9.18 -9.81
C ASN A 114 -8.34 9.61 -10.32
N ARG A 115 -9.10 8.69 -10.93
CA ARG A 115 -10.42 8.95 -11.53
C ARG A 115 -11.51 8.07 -10.97
N ILE A 116 -11.17 7.06 -10.18
CA ILE A 116 -12.14 6.13 -9.59
C ILE A 116 -12.62 6.66 -8.25
N ASP A 117 -13.93 6.73 -8.05
CA ASP A 117 -14.52 7.08 -6.75
C ASP A 117 -14.39 5.93 -5.73
N PRO A 118 -14.48 6.20 -4.42
CA PRO A 118 -14.27 5.18 -3.39
C PRO A 118 -15.23 3.99 -3.43
N VAL A 119 -16.46 4.16 -3.94
CA VAL A 119 -17.45 3.07 -4.05
C VAL A 119 -17.11 2.17 -5.23
N SER A 120 -16.86 2.75 -6.41
CA SER A 120 -16.40 2.01 -7.60
C SER A 120 -15.04 1.35 -7.36
N TYR A 121 -14.16 2.01 -6.59
CA TYR A 121 -12.90 1.42 -6.15
C TYR A 121 -13.11 0.18 -5.27
N GLY A 122 -14.08 0.21 -4.35
CA GLY A 122 -14.46 -0.96 -3.57
C GLY A 122 -14.95 -2.13 -4.42
N LYS A 123 -15.72 -1.88 -5.48
CA LYS A 123 -16.12 -2.90 -6.46
C LYS A 123 -14.91 -3.46 -7.20
N MET A 124 -14.02 -2.59 -7.69
CA MET A 124 -12.81 -3.00 -8.38
C MET A 124 -11.96 -3.91 -7.47
N ILE A 125 -11.72 -3.52 -6.21
CA ILE A 125 -10.97 -4.33 -5.25
C ILE A 125 -11.66 -5.68 -5.00
N PHE A 126 -13.00 -5.71 -4.91
CA PHE A 126 -13.75 -6.96 -4.77
C PHE A 126 -13.39 -7.94 -5.88
N TYR A 127 -13.44 -7.52 -7.14
CA TYR A 127 -13.13 -8.39 -8.28
C TYR A 127 -11.63 -8.71 -8.39
N LEU A 128 -10.76 -7.76 -8.08
CA LEU A 128 -9.31 -7.99 -8.01
C LEU A 128 -8.98 -9.05 -6.95
N GLY A 129 -9.56 -8.93 -5.77
CA GLY A 129 -9.38 -9.90 -4.69
C GLY A 129 -9.92 -11.28 -5.05
N ARG A 130 -11.08 -11.35 -5.72
CA ARG A 130 -11.64 -12.61 -6.25
C ARG A 130 -10.72 -13.24 -7.27
N TRP A 131 -10.16 -12.46 -8.18
CA TRP A 131 -9.22 -12.94 -9.18
C TRP A 131 -7.95 -13.50 -8.52
N TYR A 132 -7.44 -12.83 -7.49
CA TYR A 132 -6.30 -13.29 -6.70
C TYR A 132 -6.72 -14.25 -5.55
N ASN A 133 -7.49 -15.30 -5.87
CA ASN A 133 -7.85 -16.42 -4.97
C ASN A 133 -8.53 -15.99 -3.66
N ASN A 134 -9.41 -14.99 -3.68
CA ASN A 134 -9.98 -14.35 -2.49
C ASN A 134 -8.90 -13.80 -1.54
N ALA A 135 -8.00 -12.99 -2.09
CA ALA A 135 -6.94 -12.34 -1.34
C ALA A 135 -7.43 -11.71 -0.03
N LEU A 136 -6.58 -11.65 0.99
CA LEU A 136 -6.85 -10.81 2.16
C LEU A 136 -6.79 -9.34 1.75
N VAL A 137 -7.94 -8.66 1.74
CA VAL A 137 -8.03 -7.24 1.36
C VAL A 137 -7.93 -6.36 2.60
N CYS A 138 -6.95 -5.47 2.60
CA CYS A 138 -6.69 -4.51 3.67
C CYS A 138 -6.82 -3.08 3.12
N PRO A 139 -8.04 -2.53 3.00
CA PRO A 139 -8.23 -1.15 2.57
C PRO A 139 -7.95 -0.20 3.72
N GLU A 140 -7.43 0.99 3.40
CA GLU A 140 -7.43 2.09 4.34
C GLU A 140 -8.87 2.42 4.75
N SER A 141 -9.12 2.58 6.06
CA SER A 141 -10.46 2.82 6.62
C SER A 141 -10.62 4.20 7.23
N ASN A 142 -9.88 5.19 6.75
CA ASN A 142 -10.09 6.61 7.07
C ASN A 142 -11.43 7.10 6.54
N SER A 143 -11.79 8.36 6.81
CA SER A 143 -13.10 8.93 6.44
C SER A 143 -13.49 8.67 4.97
N ILE A 144 -12.55 8.81 4.04
CA ILE A 144 -12.76 8.52 2.60
C ILE A 144 -12.83 7.02 2.36
N GLY A 145 -11.91 6.25 2.92
CA GLY A 145 -11.79 4.80 2.74
C GLY A 145 -12.95 4.00 3.35
N LEU A 146 -13.72 4.61 4.25
CA LEU A 146 -14.90 3.96 4.84
C LEU A 146 -15.91 3.53 3.77
N ALA A 147 -16.11 4.32 2.71
CA ALA A 147 -17.02 3.98 1.62
C ALA A 147 -16.54 2.72 0.87
N THR A 148 -15.24 2.58 0.64
CA THR A 148 -14.62 1.38 0.05
C THR A 148 -14.84 0.15 0.95
N VAL A 149 -14.62 0.28 2.25
CA VAL A 149 -14.86 -0.80 3.23
C VAL A 149 -16.32 -1.21 3.25
N GLN A 150 -17.25 -0.25 3.29
CA GLN A 150 -18.69 -0.51 3.28
C GLN A 150 -19.13 -1.20 1.99
N GLN A 151 -18.56 -0.81 0.85
CA GLN A 151 -18.84 -1.45 -0.44
C GLN A 151 -18.38 -2.93 -0.44
N LEU A 152 -17.16 -3.22 0.01
CA LEU A 152 -16.66 -4.59 0.14
C LEU A 152 -17.54 -5.44 1.08
N PHE A 153 -17.91 -4.86 2.21
CA PHE A 153 -18.80 -5.52 3.17
C PHE A 153 -20.20 -5.78 2.60
N GLY A 154 -20.80 -4.79 1.93
CA GLY A 154 -22.10 -4.91 1.27
C GLY A 154 -22.13 -5.95 0.15
N MET A 155 -20.99 -6.17 -0.52
CA MET A 155 -20.82 -7.22 -1.52
C MET A 155 -20.47 -8.59 -0.91
N ASN A 156 -20.44 -8.72 0.42
CA ASN A 156 -20.06 -9.94 1.14
C ASN A 156 -18.67 -10.46 0.73
N TYR A 157 -17.67 -9.57 0.62
CA TYR A 157 -16.30 -10.01 0.36
C TYR A 157 -15.79 -10.86 1.54
N PRO A 158 -15.29 -12.10 1.28
CA PRO A 158 -15.08 -13.06 2.36
C PRO A 158 -13.88 -12.79 3.24
N ASN A 159 -12.92 -11.96 2.80
CA ASN A 159 -11.60 -11.88 3.42
C ASN A 159 -11.11 -10.44 3.58
N ILE A 160 -11.81 -9.66 4.42
CA ILE A 160 -11.44 -8.27 4.75
C ILE A 160 -10.58 -8.28 6.01
N TYR A 161 -9.46 -7.57 5.96
CA TYR A 161 -8.56 -7.37 7.10
C TYR A 161 -9.29 -6.72 8.28
N GLN A 162 -8.99 -7.20 9.49
CA GLN A 162 -9.51 -6.65 10.74
C GLN A 162 -8.35 -6.14 11.60
N GLN A 163 -8.32 -4.84 11.82
CA GLN A 163 -7.35 -4.23 12.72
C GLN A 163 -7.78 -4.47 14.18
N LYS A 164 -6.92 -5.15 14.95
CA LYS A 164 -7.15 -5.33 16.40
C LYS A 164 -6.93 -3.99 17.12
N LYS A 165 -7.90 -3.56 17.92
CA LYS A 165 -7.66 -2.47 18.89
C LYS A 165 -6.72 -2.96 19.98
N THR A 166 -5.68 -2.20 20.26
CA THR A 166 -4.94 -2.34 21.53
C THR A 166 -5.85 -1.77 22.63
N ALA A 167 -6.40 -2.64 23.47
CA ALA A 167 -7.33 -2.23 24.51
C ALA A 167 -6.61 -1.41 25.59
N ASN A 168 -6.88 -0.10 25.64
CA ASN A 168 -6.62 0.72 26.82
C ASN A 168 -7.86 0.94 27.68
N THR A 169 -8.99 0.32 27.34
CA THR A 169 -10.24 0.42 28.12
C THR A 169 -10.98 -0.91 28.05
N ALA A 170 -11.28 -1.49 29.20
CA ALA A 170 -12.11 -2.69 29.33
C ALA A 170 -13.49 -2.43 28.72
N GLY A 171 -13.88 -3.20 27.70
CA GLY A 171 -15.26 -3.26 27.25
C GLY A 171 -15.52 -3.40 25.76
N ASP A 172 -14.70 -2.86 24.87
CA ASP A 172 -15.03 -2.84 23.44
C ASP A 172 -13.99 -3.54 22.57
N ASN A 173 -14.15 -4.85 22.36
CA ASN A 173 -13.50 -5.59 21.29
C ASN A 173 -14.17 -5.30 19.92
N VAL A 174 -14.25 -4.02 19.52
CA VAL A 174 -14.72 -3.67 18.18
C VAL A 174 -13.53 -3.77 17.22
N ASN A 175 -13.44 -4.88 16.51
CA ASN A 175 -12.52 -5.02 15.40
C ASN A 175 -12.96 -4.05 14.30
N HIS A 176 -12.04 -3.20 13.85
CA HIS A 176 -12.30 -2.33 12.71
C HIS A 176 -11.94 -3.04 11.41
N LEU A 177 -12.88 -3.08 10.46
CA LEU A 177 -12.60 -3.54 9.10
C LEU A 177 -11.67 -2.56 8.41
N GLY A 178 -10.67 -3.09 7.71
CA GLY A 178 -9.62 -2.31 7.08
C GLY A 178 -8.54 -1.84 8.05
N PHE A 179 -7.62 -1.03 7.55
CA PHE A 179 -6.50 -0.44 8.30
C PHE A 179 -6.73 1.05 8.53
N LYS A 180 -6.77 1.47 9.78
CA LYS A 180 -6.91 2.89 10.12
C LYS A 180 -5.54 3.54 10.23
N THR A 181 -5.17 4.35 9.23
CA THR A 181 -3.96 5.17 9.26
C THR A 181 -4.18 6.39 10.17
N THR A 182 -3.30 6.55 11.15
CA THR A 182 -3.28 7.65 12.11
C THR A 182 -1.84 8.10 12.34
N MET A 183 -1.65 9.20 13.06
CA MET A 183 -0.31 9.63 13.49
C MET A 183 0.45 8.56 14.28
N SER A 184 -0.26 7.66 14.97
CA SER A 184 0.35 6.57 15.75
C SER A 184 0.55 5.27 14.94
N THR A 185 -0.27 5.00 13.93
CA THR A 185 -0.19 3.75 13.14
C THR A 185 0.63 3.90 11.86
N ARG A 186 0.75 5.13 11.28
CA ARG A 186 1.52 5.39 10.07
C ARG A 186 3.04 5.14 10.26
N PRO A 187 3.73 5.65 11.29
CA PRO A 187 5.16 5.42 11.45
C PRO A 187 5.56 3.94 11.57
N PRO A 188 4.87 3.10 12.37
CA PRO A 188 5.17 1.67 12.43
C PRO A 188 5.09 0.92 11.10
N ILE A 189 4.08 1.19 10.25
CA ILE A 189 3.95 0.50 8.96
C ILE A 189 5.03 0.93 7.97
N ILE A 190 5.42 2.21 7.98
CA ILE A 190 6.54 2.73 7.18
C ILE A 190 7.85 2.10 7.65
N SER A 191 8.08 2.00 8.96
CA SER A 191 9.27 1.35 9.53
C SER A 191 9.33 -0.15 9.17
N ASN A 192 8.19 -0.84 9.16
CA ASN A 192 8.11 -2.24 8.72
C ASN A 192 8.45 -2.39 7.24
N LEU A 193 7.88 -1.53 6.37
CA LEU A 193 8.21 -1.52 4.94
C LEU A 193 9.69 -1.23 4.71
N ARG A 194 10.25 -0.23 5.42
CA ARG A 194 11.67 0.12 5.35
C ARG A 194 12.55 -1.09 5.67
N ARG A 195 12.28 -1.79 6.78
CA ARG A 195 13.01 -2.98 7.15
C ARG A 195 12.92 -4.08 6.07
N MET A 196 11.73 -4.34 5.52
CA MET A 196 11.57 -5.35 4.47
C MET A 196 12.35 -5.01 3.19
N ILE A 197 12.48 -3.71 2.86
CA ILE A 197 13.29 -3.24 1.73
C ILE A 197 14.78 -3.36 2.05
N GLU A 198 15.23 -2.95 3.23
CA GLU A 198 16.63 -3.03 3.67
C GLU A 198 17.12 -4.48 3.77
N ASP A 199 16.27 -5.39 4.23
CA ASP A 199 16.56 -6.83 4.32
C ASP A 199 16.41 -7.57 2.97
N GLU A 200 16.02 -6.88 1.88
CA GLU A 200 15.71 -7.44 0.56
C GLU A 200 14.62 -8.54 0.62
N ASP A 201 13.74 -8.43 1.61
CA ASP A 201 12.68 -9.39 1.95
C ASP A 201 11.44 -9.24 1.07
N ILE A 202 11.42 -8.28 0.14
CA ILE A 202 10.29 -7.97 -0.75
C ILE A 202 10.79 -7.78 -2.19
N THR A 203 10.01 -8.20 -3.18
CA THR A 203 10.31 -7.97 -4.59
C THR A 203 9.41 -6.87 -5.15
N ILE A 204 10.00 -5.80 -5.68
CA ILE A 204 9.31 -4.62 -6.21
C ILE A 204 9.67 -4.45 -7.69
N PRO A 205 8.79 -4.83 -8.64
CA PRO A 205 9.09 -4.74 -10.08
C PRO A 205 8.67 -3.39 -10.71
N SER A 206 7.84 -2.59 -10.02
CA SER A 206 7.30 -1.34 -10.58
C SER A 206 8.31 -0.20 -10.53
N SER A 207 8.65 0.37 -11.68
CA SER A 207 9.50 1.57 -11.78
C SER A 207 8.86 2.79 -11.11
N ILE A 208 7.53 2.94 -11.25
CA ILE A 208 6.80 4.08 -10.65
C ILE A 208 6.82 3.98 -9.12
N LEU A 209 6.59 2.78 -8.56
CA LEU A 209 6.68 2.58 -7.11
C LEU A 209 8.10 2.81 -6.59
N LEU A 210 9.13 2.36 -7.31
CA LEU A 210 10.53 2.63 -6.96
C LEU A 210 10.84 4.14 -7.00
N GLU A 211 10.25 4.89 -7.91
CA GLU A 211 10.36 6.35 -7.96
C GLU A 211 9.68 7.01 -6.77
N GLU A 212 8.46 6.61 -6.40
CA GLU A 212 7.78 7.11 -5.19
C GLU A 212 8.60 6.81 -3.92
N LEU A 213 9.17 5.60 -3.80
CA LEU A 213 10.05 5.25 -2.67
C LEU A 213 11.30 6.13 -2.60
N ARG A 214 11.91 6.49 -3.74
CA ARG A 214 13.07 7.40 -3.79
C ARG A 214 12.73 8.82 -3.36
N ASN A 215 11.48 9.25 -3.61
CA ASN A 215 10.99 10.59 -3.29
C ASN A 215 10.22 10.66 -1.96
N PHE A 216 10.25 9.58 -1.17
CA PHE A 216 9.61 9.53 0.14
C PHE A 216 10.62 9.92 1.22
N ILE A 217 10.37 11.05 1.88
CA ILE A 217 11.31 11.72 2.77
C ILE A 217 10.74 11.93 4.18
N ILE A 218 11.63 12.14 5.14
CA ILE A 218 11.28 12.68 6.46
C ILE A 218 11.40 14.20 6.37
N THR A 219 10.30 14.90 6.51
CA THR A 219 10.27 16.38 6.52
C THR A 219 10.88 16.94 7.80
N GLU A 220 11.11 18.25 7.84
CA GLU A 220 11.61 18.95 9.03
C GLU A 220 10.70 18.76 10.25
N SER A 221 9.40 18.56 10.04
CA SER A 221 8.45 18.24 11.10
C SER A 221 8.55 16.79 11.62
N GLY A 222 9.41 15.97 11.05
CA GLY A 222 9.57 14.54 11.38
C GLY A 222 8.52 13.63 10.77
N LYS A 223 7.68 14.14 9.84
CA LYS A 223 6.68 13.35 9.15
C LYS A 223 7.29 12.69 7.91
N ALA A 224 7.02 11.40 7.72
CA ALA A 224 7.38 10.70 6.50
C ALA A 224 6.28 10.87 5.45
N GLU A 225 6.60 11.50 4.30
CA GLU A 225 5.67 11.79 3.22
C GLU A 225 6.42 11.99 1.89
N ALA A 226 5.68 12.08 0.77
CA ALA A 226 6.26 12.41 -0.51
C ALA A 226 6.87 13.80 -0.50
N SER A 227 7.98 13.96 -1.18
CA SER A 227 8.58 15.28 -1.43
C SER A 227 7.68 16.12 -2.35
N THR A 228 7.83 17.44 -2.30
CA THR A 228 6.99 18.38 -3.07
C THR A 228 6.93 18.01 -4.55
N GLY A 229 5.72 17.89 -5.08
CA GLY A 229 5.45 17.53 -6.47
C GLY A 229 5.46 16.02 -6.76
N HIS A 230 5.62 15.17 -5.76
CA HIS A 230 5.55 13.71 -5.86
C HIS A 230 4.36 13.15 -5.08
N TYR A 231 4.08 11.84 -5.27
CA TYR A 231 3.00 11.10 -4.62
C TYR A 231 3.57 10.04 -3.69
N ASP A 232 2.77 9.60 -2.70
CA ASP A 232 3.13 8.51 -1.79
C ASP A 232 2.04 7.42 -1.71
N ASP A 233 1.06 7.49 -2.59
CA ASP A 233 -0.10 6.58 -2.58
C ASP A 233 0.31 5.11 -2.80
N MET A 234 1.28 4.85 -3.70
CA MET A 234 1.81 3.49 -3.92
C MET A 234 2.65 3.02 -2.74
N VAL A 235 3.42 3.91 -2.12
CA VAL A 235 4.20 3.61 -0.90
C VAL A 235 3.25 3.25 0.24
N MET A 236 2.16 4.00 0.42
CA MET A 236 1.17 3.74 1.46
C MET A 236 0.41 2.44 1.23
N SER A 237 -0.05 2.20 0.00
CA SER A 237 -0.69 0.95 -0.38
C SER A 237 0.20 -0.27 -0.09
N LEU A 238 1.49 -0.20 -0.46
CA LEU A 238 2.47 -1.25 -0.17
C LEU A 238 2.72 -1.40 1.33
N ALA A 239 2.86 -0.31 2.09
CA ALA A 239 3.07 -0.35 3.53
C ALA A 239 1.89 -1.02 4.26
N ILE A 240 0.66 -0.74 3.83
CA ILE A 240 -0.56 -1.39 4.34
C ILE A 240 -0.56 -2.90 4.00
N ALA A 241 -0.17 -3.29 2.76
CA ALA A 241 -0.05 -4.68 2.38
C ALA A 241 0.98 -5.43 3.23
N CYS A 242 2.15 -4.82 3.47
CA CYS A 242 3.21 -5.37 4.30
C CYS A 242 2.78 -5.51 5.78
N GLU A 243 1.98 -4.59 6.29
CA GLU A 243 1.44 -4.69 7.64
C GLU A 243 0.40 -5.80 7.76
N ALA A 244 -0.49 -5.93 6.77
CA ALA A 244 -1.42 -7.04 6.72
C ALA A 244 -0.68 -8.39 6.62
N TYR A 245 0.42 -8.45 5.85
CA TYR A 245 1.30 -9.62 5.79
C TYR A 245 1.93 -9.91 7.16
N ARG A 246 2.50 -8.92 7.83
CA ARG A 246 3.13 -9.07 9.16
C ARG A 246 2.17 -9.64 10.20
N THR A 247 0.92 -9.20 10.18
CA THR A 247 -0.08 -9.56 11.19
C THR A 247 -0.84 -10.85 10.86
N HIS A 248 -0.95 -11.23 9.58
CA HIS A 248 -1.73 -12.37 9.10
C HIS A 248 -0.94 -13.37 8.24
N GLY A 249 0.34 -13.10 7.95
CA GLY A 249 1.19 -13.93 7.09
C GLY A 249 1.30 -15.39 7.55
N HIS A 250 1.28 -15.65 8.84
CA HIS A 250 1.27 -17.02 9.37
C HIS A 250 -0.01 -17.79 8.98
N ALA A 251 -1.16 -17.09 8.84
CA ALA A 251 -2.40 -17.71 8.37
C ALA A 251 -2.35 -17.98 6.85
N LEU A 252 -1.50 -17.26 6.11
CA LEU A 252 -1.30 -17.49 4.69
C LEU A 252 -0.46 -18.75 4.42
N THR A 253 0.46 -19.10 5.32
CA THR A 253 1.32 -20.28 5.17
C THR A 253 0.68 -21.56 5.73
N ASN A 254 -0.28 -21.47 6.64
CA ASN A 254 -0.91 -22.61 7.31
C ASN A 254 -2.43 -22.48 7.39
N LYS A 255 -3.15 -23.29 6.63
CA LYS A 255 -4.59 -23.58 6.62
C LYS A 255 -5.51 -22.60 5.87
N SER A 256 -6.28 -23.18 4.97
CA SER A 256 -7.56 -22.64 4.48
C SER A 256 -8.50 -22.36 5.65
N PHE A 257 -8.90 -21.10 5.84
CA PHE A 257 -10.04 -20.78 6.72
C PHE A 257 -11.30 -21.41 6.13
N SER A 258 -11.97 -22.28 6.87
CA SER A 258 -13.26 -22.83 6.46
C SER A 258 -14.36 -21.78 6.69
N TRP A 259 -15.36 -21.77 5.81
CA TRP A 259 -16.55 -20.91 5.91
C TRP A 259 -17.29 -21.02 7.26
N GLY A 260 -17.11 -22.13 7.99
CA GLY A 260 -17.70 -22.36 9.31
C GLY A 260 -17.09 -21.51 10.43
N GLU A 261 -15.80 -21.17 10.34
CA GLU A 261 -15.12 -20.36 11.38
C GLU A 261 -15.43 -18.87 11.23
N MET A 262 -15.75 -18.41 10.00
CA MET A 262 -16.15 -17.02 9.77
C MET A 262 -17.56 -16.71 10.27
N ASN A 263 -18.51 -17.64 10.16
CA ASN A 263 -19.88 -17.45 10.66
C ASN A 263 -19.98 -17.36 12.20
N THR A 264 -18.99 -17.87 12.94
CA THR A 264 -18.94 -17.70 14.40
C THR A 264 -18.45 -16.32 14.83
N LEU A 265 -17.72 -15.60 13.95
CA LEU A 265 -17.24 -14.24 14.21
C LEU A 265 -18.27 -13.15 13.83
N TYR A 266 -19.22 -13.48 12.96
CA TYR A 266 -20.28 -12.58 12.48
C TYR A 266 -21.67 -12.99 12.99
N LYS A 267 -21.82 -13.27 14.29
CA LYS A 267 -23.18 -13.24 14.87
C LYS A 267 -23.68 -11.80 14.74
N GLN A 268 -24.63 -11.61 13.82
CA GLN A 268 -25.43 -10.40 13.78
C GLN A 268 -26.02 -10.16 15.16
N PRO A 269 -25.98 -8.94 15.71
CA PRO A 269 -26.78 -8.63 16.87
C PRO A 269 -28.24 -8.89 16.50
N ASP A 270 -28.93 -9.65 17.35
CA ASP A 270 -30.36 -9.95 17.19
C ASP A 270 -31.12 -8.65 16.90
N THR A 271 -31.62 -8.54 15.68
CA THR A 271 -32.61 -7.51 15.30
C THR A 271 -33.92 -7.82 16.04
N LYS A 272 -33.99 -7.44 17.30
CA LYS A 272 -35.25 -7.23 18.00
C LYS A 272 -35.54 -5.74 18.04
N TRP A 273 -36.01 -5.21 16.93
CA TRP A 273 -36.83 -3.98 16.85
C TRP A 273 -37.77 -4.13 15.64
N LEU A 274 -38.91 -4.68 15.87
CA LEU A 274 -40.21 -4.39 15.29
C LEU A 274 -41.11 -4.01 16.43
#